data_e2ded2b75ec5acf4cac9bea6a8689601
#
_entry.id   e2ded2b75ec5acf4cac9bea6a8689601
#
_cell.length_a   1.000
_cell.length_b   1.000
_cell.length_c   1.000
_cell.angle_alpha   90.00
_cell.angle_beta   90.00
_cell.angle_gamma   90.00
#
_symmetry.space_group_name_H-M   'P 1'
#
loop_
_entity.id
_entity.type
_entity.pdbx_description
1 polymer ?
#
loop_
_entity_poly.entity_id
_entity_poly.type
_entity_poly.pdbx_seq_one_letter_code
_entity_poly.pdbx_strand_id
1 'polypeptide(L)'
;MPRLALAVPAAAAALATAAVLAASGSAQTAPTTLHLVSKHDAGVGYFPKGRPRSGDGVGFGDKISGADSGFDRGACTIIGRKMLCTIEVHLSKGTLSAQGLLPQRSHNNPVAIVGGTGAYDGARGTALVTDVNDSTSTVDVTLKN
;
A
#
# COMPACT_ATOMS: atom_id res chain seq x y z
N MET A 1 -48.98 60.09 -50.14
CA MET A 1 -47.70 59.30 -50.16
C MET A 1 -47.76 58.32 -48.98
N PRO A 2 -48.10 57.08 -49.19
CA PRO A 2 -48.16 56.09 -48.11
C PRO A 2 -46.79 55.46 -47.89
N ARG A 3 -46.39 55.41 -46.64
CA ARG A 3 -45.15 54.73 -46.20
C ARG A 3 -45.41 53.22 -45.99
N LEU A 4 -44.69 52.39 -46.78
CA LEU A 4 -44.69 50.94 -46.55
C LEU A 4 -43.86 50.63 -45.28
N ALA A 5 -44.50 49.98 -44.36
CA ALA A 5 -43.78 49.37 -43.22
C ALA A 5 -43.42 47.95 -43.57
N LEU A 6 -42.10 47.67 -43.65
CA LEU A 6 -41.57 46.29 -43.76
C LEU A 6 -41.58 45.65 -42.37
N ALA A 7 -42.36 44.59 -42.22
CA ALA A 7 -42.31 43.72 -41.09
C ALA A 7 -41.19 42.66 -41.27
N VAL A 8 -40.22 42.63 -40.36
CA VAL A 8 -39.13 41.61 -40.31
C VAL A 8 -39.56 40.49 -39.37
N PRO A 9 -39.65 39.23 -39.80
CA PRO A 9 -39.91 38.13 -38.89
C PRO A 9 -38.67 37.78 -38.07
N ALA A 10 -38.77 37.82 -36.76
CA ALA A 10 -37.73 37.34 -35.84
C ALA A 10 -37.75 35.78 -35.83
N ALA A 11 -36.72 35.17 -36.42
CA ALA A 11 -36.50 33.75 -36.30
C ALA A 11 -35.85 33.46 -34.93
N ALA A 12 -36.58 32.84 -34.04
CA ALA A 12 -36.07 32.34 -32.78
C ALA A 12 -35.30 31.05 -33.03
N ALA A 13 -33.96 31.13 -32.99
CA ALA A 13 -33.10 29.94 -32.99
C ALA A 13 -33.02 29.35 -31.58
N ALA A 14 -33.70 28.23 -31.37
CA ALA A 14 -33.60 27.43 -30.17
C ALA A 14 -32.27 26.66 -30.20
N LEU A 15 -31.28 27.12 -29.42
CA LEU A 15 -30.02 26.38 -29.15
C LEU A 15 -30.33 25.27 -28.14
N ALA A 16 -30.48 24.03 -28.65
CA ALA A 16 -30.49 22.83 -27.81
C ALA A 16 -29.05 22.52 -27.36
N THR A 17 -28.69 22.91 -26.14
CA THR A 17 -27.46 22.47 -25.48
C THR A 17 -27.62 21.02 -25.04
N ALA A 18 -27.10 20.07 -25.83
CA ALA A 18 -26.95 18.70 -25.39
C ALA A 18 -25.83 18.63 -24.33
N ALA A 19 -26.22 18.52 -23.06
CA ALA A 19 -25.26 18.21 -21.98
C ALA A 19 -24.81 16.77 -22.14
N VAL A 20 -23.60 16.59 -22.70
CA VAL A 20 -22.91 15.32 -22.67
C VAL A 20 -22.44 15.09 -21.26
N LEU A 21 -23.19 14.32 -20.48
CA LEU A 21 -22.71 13.73 -19.22
C LEU A 21 -21.62 12.71 -19.58
N ALA A 22 -20.37 13.18 -19.61
CA ALA A 22 -19.23 12.28 -19.61
C ALA A 22 -19.26 11.53 -18.27
N ALA A 23 -19.77 10.30 -18.27
CA ALA A 23 -19.59 9.37 -17.19
C ALA A 23 -18.08 9.10 -17.08
N SER A 24 -17.40 9.83 -16.18
CA SER A 24 -16.04 9.55 -15.77
C SER A 24 -16.06 8.23 -15.00
N GLY A 25 -16.17 7.12 -15.72
CA GLY A 25 -15.89 5.80 -15.18
C GLY A 25 -14.42 5.80 -14.79
N SER A 26 -14.13 5.96 -13.50
CA SER A 26 -12.80 5.69 -12.98
C SER A 26 -12.48 4.25 -13.35
N ALA A 27 -11.65 4.04 -14.37
CA ALA A 27 -11.11 2.73 -14.67
C ALA A 27 -10.35 2.31 -13.41
N GLN A 28 -10.93 1.40 -12.65
CA GLN A 28 -10.30 0.83 -11.46
C GLN A 28 -9.12 0.02 -11.97
N THR A 29 -7.93 0.58 -11.86
CA THR A 29 -6.68 -0.10 -12.21
C THR A 29 -6.59 -1.39 -11.38
N ALA A 30 -6.20 -2.51 -12.02
CA ALA A 30 -6.04 -3.77 -11.31
C ALA A 30 -5.02 -3.61 -10.18
N PRO A 31 -5.23 -4.25 -9.02
CA PRO A 31 -4.29 -4.15 -7.91
C PRO A 31 -2.91 -4.64 -8.32
N THR A 32 -1.87 -3.92 -7.93
CA THR A 32 -0.48 -4.33 -8.16
C THR A 32 -0.08 -5.35 -7.12
N THR A 33 0.37 -6.52 -7.56
CA THR A 33 0.86 -7.59 -6.68
C THR A 33 2.38 -7.70 -6.79
N LEU A 34 3.07 -7.79 -5.64
CA LEU A 34 4.51 -8.07 -5.55
C LEU A 34 4.72 -9.35 -4.76
N HIS A 35 5.44 -10.30 -5.34
CA HIS A 35 5.88 -11.51 -4.66
C HIS A 35 7.36 -11.34 -4.26
N LEU A 36 7.61 -11.23 -2.97
CA LEU A 36 8.92 -11.00 -2.40
C LEU A 36 9.35 -12.17 -1.51
N VAL A 37 10.64 -12.33 -1.36
CA VAL A 37 11.27 -13.26 -0.41
C VAL A 37 12.10 -12.43 0.55
N SER A 38 11.82 -12.56 1.84
CA SER A 38 12.56 -11.96 2.95
C SER A 38 13.48 -13.00 3.55
N LYS A 39 14.76 -12.67 3.70
CA LYS A 39 15.77 -13.53 4.34
C LYS A 39 16.42 -12.78 5.47
N HIS A 40 16.30 -13.34 6.68
CA HIS A 40 16.81 -12.74 7.90
C HIS A 40 18.31 -12.39 7.81
N ASP A 41 18.65 -11.14 8.16
CA ASP A 41 20.02 -10.66 8.29
C ASP A 41 20.41 -10.66 9.77
N ALA A 42 21.11 -11.71 10.21
CA ALA A 42 21.51 -11.91 11.61
C ALA A 42 22.41 -10.79 12.16
N GLY A 43 23.00 -9.95 11.30
CA GLY A 43 23.77 -8.77 11.71
C GLY A 43 22.90 -7.58 12.11
N VAL A 44 21.57 -7.67 11.90
CA VAL A 44 20.62 -6.58 12.14
C VAL A 44 19.50 -7.08 13.02
N GLY A 45 19.34 -6.49 14.18
CA GLY A 45 18.22 -6.77 15.06
C GLY A 45 18.56 -6.62 16.53
N TYR A 46 17.54 -6.55 17.33
CA TYR A 46 17.59 -6.54 18.78
C TYR A 46 16.49 -7.42 19.35
N PHE A 47 16.86 -8.33 20.21
CA PHE A 47 15.93 -9.19 20.94
C PHE A 47 16.17 -9.06 22.44
N PRO A 48 15.12 -8.97 23.27
CA PRO A 48 15.30 -8.90 24.72
C PRO A 48 15.96 -10.17 25.27
N LYS A 49 16.86 -10.02 26.20
CA LYS A 49 17.47 -11.15 26.89
C LYS A 49 16.45 -11.82 27.82
N GLY A 50 16.36 -13.14 27.74
CA GLY A 50 15.47 -13.93 28.58
C GLY A 50 14.05 -14.10 28.01
N ARG A 51 13.05 -14.31 28.90
CA ARG A 51 11.65 -14.50 28.48
C ARG A 51 11.03 -13.15 28.14
N PRO A 52 10.54 -12.95 26.90
CA PRO A 52 9.92 -11.70 26.49
C PRO A 52 8.71 -11.33 27.36
N ARG A 53 8.58 -10.05 27.67
CA ARG A 53 7.50 -9.48 28.50
C ARG A 53 6.74 -8.40 27.72
N SER A 54 5.52 -8.10 28.14
CA SER A 54 4.76 -6.99 27.60
C SER A 54 5.52 -5.67 27.83
N GLY A 55 5.68 -4.87 26.76
CA GLY A 55 6.49 -3.65 26.73
C GLY A 55 7.89 -3.83 26.17
N ASP A 56 8.39 -5.07 26.07
CA ASP A 56 9.69 -5.31 25.43
C ASP A 56 9.66 -4.96 23.94
N GLY A 57 10.75 -4.38 23.47
CA GLY A 57 10.98 -4.10 22.06
C GLY A 57 11.73 -5.25 21.36
N VAL A 58 11.38 -5.47 20.10
CA VAL A 58 12.08 -6.38 19.19
C VAL A 58 12.42 -5.60 17.94
N GLY A 59 13.66 -5.67 17.46
CA GLY A 59 14.09 -5.10 16.19
C GLY A 59 14.57 -6.20 15.26
N PHE A 60 14.34 -6.05 13.96
CA PHE A 60 14.81 -7.01 12.95
C PHE A 60 15.14 -6.31 11.63
N GLY A 61 15.81 -7.02 10.76
CA GLY A 61 16.08 -6.60 9.40
C GLY A 61 16.39 -7.78 8.53
N ASP A 62 15.91 -7.71 7.31
CA ASP A 62 16.00 -8.78 6.34
C ASP A 62 16.50 -8.26 4.99
N LYS A 63 17.06 -9.16 4.17
CA LYS A 63 17.34 -8.93 2.76
C LYS A 63 16.14 -9.33 1.94
N ILE A 64 15.73 -8.47 1.02
CA ILE A 64 14.57 -8.68 0.16
C ILE A 64 15.01 -9.03 -1.26
N SER A 65 14.34 -10.01 -1.86
CA SER A 65 14.52 -10.43 -3.26
C SER A 65 13.16 -10.84 -3.86
N GLY A 66 13.13 -11.18 -5.15
CA GLY A 66 11.92 -11.59 -5.86
C GLY A 66 11.50 -10.59 -6.93
N ALA A 67 10.26 -10.11 -6.91
CA ALA A 67 9.75 -9.12 -7.88
C ALA A 67 10.49 -7.79 -7.85
N ASP A 68 11.13 -7.48 -6.70
CA ASP A 68 12.08 -6.37 -6.52
C ASP A 68 13.13 -6.81 -5.49
N SER A 69 14.16 -6.01 -5.30
CA SER A 69 15.24 -6.31 -4.36
C SER A 69 15.54 -5.13 -3.46
N GLY A 70 16.05 -5.44 -2.25
CA GLY A 70 16.37 -4.42 -1.27
C GLY A 70 16.56 -5.01 0.12
N PHE A 71 16.04 -4.33 1.11
CA PHE A 71 16.07 -4.75 2.51
C PHE A 71 14.87 -4.20 3.26
N ASP A 72 14.54 -4.80 4.38
CA ASP A 72 13.61 -4.19 5.33
C ASP A 72 14.27 -3.90 6.69
N ARG A 73 13.57 -3.11 7.47
CA ARG A 73 13.85 -2.83 8.88
C ARG A 73 12.51 -2.74 9.60
N GLY A 74 12.41 -3.46 10.70
CA GLY A 74 11.20 -3.47 11.49
C GLY A 74 11.49 -3.38 12.98
N ALA A 75 10.51 -2.83 13.68
CA ALA A 75 10.47 -2.82 15.13
C ALA A 75 9.08 -3.25 15.60
N CYS A 76 9.05 -4.06 16.65
CA CYS A 76 7.81 -4.50 17.28
C CYS A 76 7.86 -4.23 18.77
N THR A 77 6.69 -3.91 19.35
CA THR A 77 6.50 -3.87 20.79
C THR A 77 5.60 -5.04 21.20
N ILE A 78 6.03 -5.80 22.21
CA ILE A 78 5.26 -6.93 22.74
C ILE A 78 4.09 -6.41 23.56
N ILE A 79 2.88 -6.81 23.22
CA ILE A 79 1.64 -6.45 23.90
C ILE A 79 0.89 -7.75 24.26
N GLY A 80 1.12 -8.24 25.48
CA GLY A 80 0.59 -9.52 25.93
C GLY A 80 1.10 -10.66 25.06
N ARG A 81 0.21 -11.30 24.27
CA ARG A 81 0.53 -12.42 23.38
C ARG A 81 0.69 -11.99 21.91
N LYS A 82 0.68 -10.71 21.64
CA LYS A 82 0.80 -10.12 20.30
C LYS A 82 2.01 -9.18 20.24
N MET A 83 2.36 -8.77 19.03
CA MET A 83 3.39 -7.80 18.74
C MET A 83 2.81 -6.73 17.83
N LEU A 84 2.88 -5.47 18.23
CA LEU A 84 2.58 -4.34 17.36
C LEU A 84 3.86 -4.01 16.60
N CYS A 85 3.85 -4.21 15.29
CA CYS A 85 5.01 -4.05 14.42
C CYS A 85 4.83 -2.88 13.46
N THR A 86 5.93 -2.17 13.23
CA THR A 86 6.11 -1.21 12.14
C THR A 86 7.30 -1.66 11.30
N ILE A 87 7.15 -1.69 9.99
CA ILE A 87 8.12 -2.24 9.05
C ILE A 87 8.29 -1.26 7.89
N GLU A 88 9.53 -0.95 7.54
CA GLU A 88 9.91 -0.20 6.36
C GLU A 88 10.65 -1.12 5.40
N VAL A 89 10.10 -1.30 4.20
CA VAL A 89 10.68 -2.11 3.12
C VAL A 89 11.29 -1.17 2.08
N HIS A 90 12.60 -1.15 1.98
CA HIS A 90 13.35 -0.37 1.00
C HIS A 90 13.61 -1.21 -0.25
N LEU A 91 12.95 -0.87 -1.34
CA LEU A 91 13.05 -1.54 -2.64
C LEU A 91 13.77 -0.65 -3.65
N SER A 92 14.16 -1.20 -4.79
CA SER A 92 14.90 -0.45 -5.82
C SER A 92 14.12 0.74 -6.38
N LYS A 93 12.78 0.69 -6.36
CA LYS A 93 11.88 1.70 -6.92
C LYS A 93 11.28 2.65 -5.88
N GLY A 94 11.55 2.45 -4.60
CA GLY A 94 10.99 3.26 -3.50
C GLY A 94 10.82 2.46 -2.22
N THR A 95 10.06 2.99 -1.27
CA THR A 95 9.80 2.32 0.01
C THR A 95 8.33 1.96 0.17
N LEU A 96 8.06 0.93 0.96
CA LEU A 96 6.73 0.58 1.46
C LEU A 96 6.76 0.59 2.98
N SER A 97 5.76 1.23 3.60
CA SER A 97 5.57 1.23 5.05
C SER A 97 4.43 0.29 5.41
N ALA A 98 4.67 -0.62 6.35
CA ALA A 98 3.67 -1.58 6.80
C ALA A 98 3.50 -1.59 8.33
N GLN A 99 2.30 -1.93 8.79
CA GLN A 99 1.97 -2.06 10.20
C GLN A 99 1.05 -3.26 10.45
N GLY A 100 1.22 -3.90 11.61
CA GLY A 100 0.37 -5.00 12.01
C GLY A 100 0.41 -5.32 13.49
N LEU A 101 -0.69 -5.87 14.01
CA LEU A 101 -0.74 -6.46 15.35
C LEU A 101 -0.71 -7.98 15.20
N LEU A 102 0.47 -8.56 15.29
CA LEU A 102 0.78 -9.93 14.92
C LEU A 102 0.76 -10.86 16.14
N PRO A 103 0.28 -12.10 16.03
CA PRO A 103 0.49 -13.10 17.06
C PRO A 103 1.98 -13.47 17.18
N GLN A 104 2.50 -13.68 18.39
CA GLN A 104 3.92 -14.02 18.59
C GLN A 104 4.37 -15.37 17.99
N ARG A 105 3.43 -16.22 17.62
CA ARG A 105 3.70 -17.58 17.10
C ARG A 105 2.73 -17.90 15.97
N SER A 106 2.81 -17.14 14.89
CA SER A 106 2.01 -17.37 13.69
C SER A 106 2.94 -17.53 12.50
N HIS A 107 2.66 -18.48 11.63
CA HIS A 107 3.37 -18.61 10.37
C HIS A 107 2.78 -17.71 9.27
N ASN A 108 1.56 -17.21 9.46
CA ASN A 108 0.88 -16.32 8.51
C ASN A 108 0.54 -15.01 9.21
N ASN A 109 1.21 -13.96 8.81
CA ASN A 109 1.18 -12.67 9.48
C ASN A 109 0.69 -11.59 8.50
N PRO A 110 -0.63 -11.27 8.49
CA PRO A 110 -1.16 -10.20 7.66
C PRO A 110 -0.77 -8.83 8.24
N VAL A 111 -0.29 -7.94 7.38
CA VAL A 111 0.01 -6.55 7.72
C VAL A 111 -0.67 -5.59 6.76
N ALA A 112 -0.99 -4.38 7.22
CA ALA A 112 -1.52 -3.32 6.38
C ALA A 112 -0.36 -2.54 5.74
N ILE A 113 -0.41 -2.26 4.45
CA ILE A 113 0.44 -1.26 3.80
C ILE A 113 -0.20 0.10 4.04
N VAL A 114 0.52 0.96 4.75
CA VAL A 114 0.01 2.25 5.25
C VAL A 114 0.64 3.45 4.55
N GLY A 115 1.63 3.24 3.70
CA GLY A 115 2.32 4.28 2.94
C GLY A 115 3.41 3.73 2.05
N GLY A 116 4.08 4.66 1.36
CA GLY A 116 5.25 4.38 0.56
C GLY A 116 5.83 5.65 -0.04
N THR A 117 6.96 5.52 -0.73
CA THR A 117 7.65 6.60 -1.44
C THR A 117 8.10 6.14 -2.83
N GLY A 118 8.56 7.08 -3.68
CA GLY A 118 9.01 6.75 -5.03
C GLY A 118 7.89 6.18 -5.87
N ALA A 119 8.13 5.03 -6.52
CA ALA A 119 7.09 4.35 -7.31
C ALA A 119 5.90 3.84 -6.46
N TYR A 120 6.03 3.84 -5.14
CA TYR A 120 5.01 3.41 -4.18
C TYR A 120 4.39 4.58 -3.40
N ASP A 121 4.56 5.83 -3.89
CA ASP A 121 4.00 7.01 -3.23
C ASP A 121 2.49 6.87 -3.04
N GLY A 122 2.02 7.16 -1.81
CA GLY A 122 0.63 7.02 -1.44
C GLY A 122 0.12 5.57 -1.35
N ALA A 123 0.98 4.54 -1.47
CA ALA A 123 0.59 3.14 -1.45
C ALA A 123 -0.31 2.79 -0.25
N ARG A 124 -1.33 1.98 -0.53
CA ARG A 124 -2.24 1.37 0.44
C ARG A 124 -2.49 -0.08 0.02
N GLY A 125 -2.73 -0.93 0.97
CA GLY A 125 -3.00 -2.34 0.66
C GLY A 125 -2.79 -3.27 1.82
N THR A 126 -2.43 -4.50 1.50
CA THR A 126 -2.12 -5.54 2.48
C THR A 126 -0.90 -6.31 2.03
N ALA A 127 -0.17 -6.88 2.98
CA ALA A 127 0.80 -7.92 2.71
C ALA A 127 0.57 -9.12 3.62
N LEU A 128 0.80 -10.31 3.10
CA LEU A 128 0.84 -11.54 3.87
C LEU A 128 2.29 -11.99 3.97
N VAL A 129 2.82 -12.00 5.18
CA VAL A 129 4.14 -12.55 5.49
C VAL A 129 3.95 -13.99 5.94
N THR A 130 4.51 -14.95 5.21
CA THR A 130 4.42 -16.37 5.51
C THR A 130 5.81 -16.92 5.82
N ASP A 131 6.01 -17.38 7.04
CA ASP A 131 7.28 -17.98 7.47
C ASP A 131 7.46 -19.35 6.84
N VAL A 132 8.49 -19.50 6.03
CA VAL A 132 8.89 -20.75 5.38
C VAL A 132 9.77 -21.58 6.32
N ASN A 133 10.67 -20.90 7.01
CA ASN A 133 11.55 -21.46 8.05
C ASN A 133 12.06 -20.33 8.97
N ASP A 134 12.94 -20.66 9.92
CA ASP A 134 13.44 -19.70 10.93
C ASP A 134 14.20 -18.50 10.37
N SER A 135 14.55 -18.51 9.10
CA SER A 135 15.36 -17.46 8.48
C SER A 135 14.79 -16.91 7.17
N THR A 136 13.66 -17.45 6.70
CA THR A 136 13.11 -17.10 5.38
C THR A 136 11.60 -17.02 5.44
N SER A 137 11.05 -15.94 4.90
CA SER A 137 9.62 -15.73 4.73
C SER A 137 9.32 -15.34 3.27
N THR A 138 8.13 -15.69 2.80
CA THR A 138 7.56 -15.09 1.59
C THR A 138 6.67 -13.92 1.98
N VAL A 139 6.64 -12.89 1.14
CA VAL A 139 5.83 -11.68 1.37
C VAL A 139 5.02 -11.38 0.11
N ASP A 140 3.72 -11.63 0.19
CA ASP A 140 2.79 -11.36 -0.89
C ASP A 140 2.09 -10.02 -0.65
N VAL A 141 2.51 -8.99 -1.38
CA VAL A 141 1.98 -7.64 -1.27
C VAL A 141 0.89 -7.43 -2.31
N THR A 142 -0.26 -6.89 -1.90
CA THR A 142 -1.34 -6.46 -2.77
C THR A 142 -1.61 -4.98 -2.51
N LEU A 143 -1.26 -4.13 -3.49
CA LEU A 143 -1.49 -2.69 -3.45
C LEU A 143 -2.85 -2.36 -4.08
N LYS A 144 -3.57 -1.44 -3.45
CA LYS A 144 -4.79 -0.83 -4.01
C LYS A 144 -4.36 0.44 -4.74
N ASN A 145 -4.76 0.54 -5.98
CA ASN A 145 -4.61 1.75 -6.80
C ASN A 145 -5.80 2.69 -6.59
#